data_e90727f5a361a1a20a0d0136675063cc
#
_entry.id   e90727f5a361a1a20a0d0136675063cc
#
_cell.length_a   1.000
_cell.length_b   1.000
_cell.length_c   1.000
_cell.angle_alpha   90.00
_cell.angle_beta   90.00
_cell.angle_gamma   90.00
#
_symmetry.space_group_name_H-M   'P 1'
#
loop_
_entity.id
_entity.type
_entity.pdbx_description
1 polymer ?
#
loop_
_entity_poly.entity_id
_entity_poly.type
_entity_poly.pdbx_seq_one_letter_code
_entity_poly.pdbx_strand_id
1 'polypeptide(L)'
;MIVEQAFYVFFRKRYSFEAIELLIRFPNPTKAFRLFNLAGEFVHIENGWIATTKSESTLQKLFIVKCVAYFILIMIAVLPIVYAPLIIDHYGSTTLIQILISGFVAGAVGVEQLFDVASIRASRDLMKEQKTLAG
;
A
#
# COMPACT_ATOMS: atom_id res chain seq x y z
N MET A 1 21.99 9.12 16.10
CA MET A 1 21.54 10.46 15.72
C MET A 1 22.13 10.97 14.41
N ILE A 2 23.45 11.00 14.27
CA ILE A 2 24.10 11.44 13.01
C ILE A 2 23.72 10.53 11.84
N VAL A 3 23.70 9.21 12.05
CA VAL A 3 23.33 8.21 11.03
C VAL A 3 21.88 8.39 10.60
N GLU A 4 20.97 8.59 11.54
CA GLU A 4 19.55 8.81 11.26
C GLU A 4 19.33 10.09 10.44
N GLN A 5 20.06 11.17 10.79
CA GLN A 5 19.98 12.42 10.04
C GLN A 5 20.52 12.28 8.62
N ALA A 6 21.63 11.56 8.44
CA ALA A 6 22.19 11.27 7.13
C ALA A 6 21.18 10.50 6.26
N PHE A 7 20.54 9.48 6.82
CA PHE A 7 19.50 8.73 6.10
C PHE A 7 18.29 9.59 5.78
N TYR A 8 17.89 10.49 6.67
CA TYR A 8 16.80 11.42 6.40
C TYR A 8 17.10 12.30 5.18
N VAL A 9 18.34 12.80 5.08
CA VAL A 9 18.76 13.62 3.93
C VAL A 9 18.69 12.83 2.62
N PHE A 10 19.16 11.57 2.62
CA PHE A 10 19.18 10.72 1.41
C PHE A 10 17.79 10.22 1.00
N PHE A 11 16.99 9.75 1.95
CA PHE A 11 15.73 9.06 1.68
C PHE A 11 14.50 9.92 1.98
N ARG A 12 14.69 11.11 2.53
CA ARG A 12 13.63 12.04 2.96
C ARG A 12 12.62 11.41 3.92
N LYS A 13 13.08 10.42 4.68
CA LYS A 13 12.33 9.76 5.74
C LYS A 13 13.19 9.54 6.95
N ARG A 14 12.53 9.60 8.12
CA ARG A 14 13.20 9.31 9.38
C ARG A 14 13.18 7.82 9.65
N TYR A 15 14.36 7.25 9.82
CA TYR A 15 14.53 5.87 10.25
C TYR A 15 15.19 5.88 11.63
N SER A 16 14.74 4.96 12.51
CA SER A 16 15.46 4.74 13.77
C SER A 16 16.81 4.09 13.49
N PHE A 17 17.75 4.28 14.41
CA PHE A 17 19.06 3.65 14.30
C PHE A 17 18.96 2.12 14.22
N GLU A 18 18.05 1.52 15.00
CA GLU A 18 17.79 0.08 14.97
C GLU A 18 17.32 -0.39 13.60
N ALA A 19 16.43 0.36 12.97
CA ALA A 19 15.95 0.05 11.63
C ALA A 19 17.07 0.11 10.60
N ILE A 20 17.90 1.15 10.64
CA ILE A 20 19.03 1.32 9.74
C ILE A 20 20.01 0.16 9.91
N GLU A 21 20.40 -0.15 11.14
CA GLU A 21 21.32 -1.23 11.45
C GLU A 21 20.82 -2.60 10.94
N LEU A 22 19.55 -2.89 11.15
CA LEU A 22 18.95 -4.14 10.71
C LEU A 22 18.89 -4.23 9.18
N LEU A 23 18.40 -3.19 8.51
CA LEU A 23 18.18 -3.21 7.06
C LEU A 23 19.49 -3.26 6.27
N ILE A 24 20.58 -2.70 6.80
CA ILE A 24 21.91 -2.78 6.17
C ILE A 24 22.40 -4.23 6.11
N ARG A 25 22.00 -5.09 7.03
CA ARG A 25 22.41 -6.51 7.07
C ARG A 25 21.73 -7.36 5.99
N PHE A 26 20.68 -6.86 5.34
CA PHE A 26 19.99 -7.61 4.30
C PHE A 26 20.87 -7.79 3.07
N PRO A 27 20.71 -8.89 2.29
CA PRO A 27 21.49 -9.12 1.08
C PRO A 27 21.42 -7.99 0.06
N ASN A 28 20.27 -7.34 -0.04
CA ASN A 28 20.08 -6.14 -0.85
C ASN A 28 19.50 -5.02 0.02
N PRO A 29 20.36 -4.19 0.65
CA PRO A 29 19.89 -3.14 1.54
C PRO A 29 18.96 -2.12 0.89
N THR A 30 19.23 -1.73 -0.35
CA THR A 30 18.38 -0.78 -1.08
C THR A 30 16.96 -1.30 -1.25
N LYS A 31 16.82 -2.58 -1.62
CA LYS A 31 15.51 -3.24 -1.72
C LYS A 31 14.84 -3.33 -0.36
N ALA A 32 15.60 -3.68 0.69
CA ALA A 32 15.09 -3.78 2.05
C ALA A 32 14.54 -2.44 2.56
N PHE A 33 15.26 -1.34 2.35
CA PHE A 33 14.79 -0.01 2.71
C PHE A 33 13.51 0.38 1.97
N ARG A 34 13.46 0.07 0.68
CA ARG A 34 12.27 0.35 -0.13
C ARG A 34 11.04 -0.43 0.38
N LEU A 35 11.22 -1.71 0.65
CA LEU A 35 10.14 -2.58 1.17
C LEU A 35 9.68 -2.12 2.56
N PHE A 36 10.62 -1.79 3.43
CA PHE A 36 10.30 -1.30 4.77
C PHE A 36 9.49 0.01 4.70
N ASN A 37 9.87 0.87 3.79
CA ASN A 37 9.19 2.13 3.55
C ASN A 37 7.76 1.93 3.03
N LEU A 38 7.59 1.04 2.04
CA LEU A 38 6.28 0.71 1.48
C LEU A 38 5.38 -0.02 2.48
N ALA A 39 5.94 -0.88 3.31
CA ALA A 39 5.19 -1.61 4.33
C ALA A 39 4.58 -0.69 5.39
N GLY A 40 5.24 0.43 5.71
CA GLY A 40 4.70 1.47 6.59
C GLY A 40 4.24 0.93 7.94
N GLU A 41 2.95 1.12 8.24
CA GLU A 41 2.35 0.73 9.52
C GLU A 41 2.21 -0.77 9.74
N PHE A 42 2.37 -1.59 8.69
CA PHE A 42 2.20 -3.05 8.81
C PHE A 42 3.42 -3.75 9.41
N VAL A 43 4.54 -3.06 9.56
CA VAL A 43 5.75 -3.61 10.16
C VAL A 43 6.30 -2.68 11.23
N HIS A 44 6.99 -3.28 12.20
CA HIS A 44 7.73 -2.56 13.23
C HIS A 44 8.97 -3.36 13.60
N ILE A 45 9.88 -2.76 14.34
CA ILE A 45 11.07 -3.45 14.84
C ILE A 45 10.83 -3.87 16.28
N GLU A 46 11.00 -5.16 16.54
CA GLU A 46 10.85 -5.78 17.84
C GLU A 46 12.04 -6.70 18.10
N ASN A 47 12.74 -6.47 19.22
CA ASN A 47 13.90 -7.28 19.62
C ASN A 47 15.00 -7.37 18.54
N GLY A 48 15.21 -6.29 17.78
CA GLY A 48 16.21 -6.24 16.71
C GLY A 48 15.80 -6.94 15.42
N TRP A 49 14.54 -7.37 15.29
CA TRP A 49 14.00 -8.01 14.10
C TRP A 49 12.74 -7.31 13.63
N ILE A 50 12.45 -7.44 12.34
CA ILE A 50 11.20 -6.92 11.78
C ILE A 50 10.06 -7.86 12.16
N ALA A 51 9.01 -7.29 12.73
CA ALA A 51 7.77 -8.00 13.02
C ALA A 51 6.59 -7.31 12.33
N THR A 52 5.59 -8.08 11.93
CA THR A 52 4.35 -7.54 11.40
C THR A 52 3.42 -7.13 12.56
N THR A 53 2.71 -6.01 12.38
CA THR A 53 1.74 -5.53 13.38
C THR A 53 0.53 -6.44 13.50
N LYS A 54 0.24 -7.20 12.43
CA LYS A 54 -0.87 -8.14 12.36
C LYS A 54 -0.35 -9.53 12.01
N SER A 55 -1.10 -10.58 12.39
CA SER A 55 -0.75 -11.96 12.04
C SER A 55 -0.76 -12.15 10.51
N GLU A 56 -0.01 -13.13 10.02
CA GLU A 56 0.04 -13.45 8.59
C GLU A 56 -1.34 -13.78 8.02
N SER A 57 -2.16 -14.52 8.77
CA SER A 57 -3.53 -14.84 8.39
C SER A 57 -4.38 -13.58 8.24
N THR A 58 -4.26 -12.63 9.16
CA THR A 58 -4.98 -11.34 9.11
C THR A 58 -4.52 -10.51 7.92
N LEU A 59 -3.21 -10.45 7.64
CA LEU A 59 -2.67 -9.75 6.49
C LEU A 59 -3.16 -10.32 5.17
N GLN A 60 -3.23 -11.65 5.06
CA GLN A 60 -3.74 -12.32 3.86
C GLN A 60 -5.23 -12.01 3.64
N LYS A 61 -6.05 -12.06 4.67
CA LYS A 61 -7.47 -11.67 4.61
C LYS A 61 -7.62 -10.22 4.21
N LEU A 62 -6.83 -9.33 4.81
CA LEU A 62 -6.84 -7.91 4.50
C LEU A 62 -6.46 -7.65 3.05
N PHE A 63 -5.44 -8.34 2.55
CA PHE A 63 -5.02 -8.28 1.16
C PHE A 63 -6.15 -8.61 0.20
N ILE A 64 -6.86 -9.73 0.44
CA ILE A 64 -7.99 -10.17 -0.39
C ILE A 64 -9.12 -9.13 -0.33
N VAL A 65 -9.49 -8.68 0.87
CA VAL A 65 -10.55 -7.68 1.05
C VAL A 65 -10.22 -6.38 0.34
N LYS A 66 -8.98 -5.91 0.44
CA LYS A 66 -8.53 -4.68 -0.22
C LYS A 66 -8.51 -4.82 -1.74
N CYS A 67 -8.12 -5.97 -2.27
CA CYS A 67 -8.16 -6.25 -3.71
C CYS A 67 -9.59 -6.24 -4.23
N VAL A 68 -10.51 -6.91 -3.54
CA VAL A 68 -11.93 -6.94 -3.91
C VAL A 68 -12.54 -5.54 -3.85
N ALA A 69 -12.24 -4.79 -2.79
CA ALA A 69 -12.72 -3.41 -2.64
C ALA A 69 -12.20 -2.51 -3.78
N TYR A 70 -10.94 -2.64 -4.15
CA TYR A 70 -10.35 -1.94 -5.29
C TYR A 70 -11.13 -2.24 -6.58
N PHE A 71 -11.36 -3.51 -6.87
CA PHE A 71 -12.10 -3.92 -8.08
C PHE A 71 -13.51 -3.33 -8.10
N ILE A 72 -14.25 -3.43 -7.00
CA ILE A 72 -15.62 -2.90 -6.90
C ILE A 72 -15.61 -1.39 -7.12
N LEU A 73 -14.72 -0.66 -6.47
CA LEU A 73 -14.65 0.80 -6.57
C LEU A 73 -14.26 1.27 -7.98
N ILE A 74 -13.34 0.56 -8.63
CA ILE A 74 -12.95 0.89 -10.01
C ILE A 74 -14.11 0.59 -10.98
N MET A 75 -14.85 -0.50 -10.78
CA MET A 75 -16.03 -0.79 -11.59
C MET A 75 -17.09 0.30 -11.45
N ILE A 76 -17.35 0.77 -10.23
CA ILE A 76 -18.26 1.89 -9.98
C ILE A 76 -17.80 3.16 -10.71
N ALA A 77 -16.49 3.39 -10.79
CA ALA A 77 -15.94 4.55 -11.48
C ALA A 77 -16.02 4.43 -13.01
N VAL A 78 -15.83 3.25 -13.56
CA VAL A 78 -15.70 3.01 -15.01
C VAL A 78 -17.04 2.78 -15.69
N LEU A 79 -17.98 2.05 -15.06
CA LEU A 79 -19.26 1.69 -15.68
C LEU A 79 -20.07 2.90 -16.20
N PRO A 80 -20.17 4.02 -15.47
CA PRO A 80 -20.88 5.18 -15.98
C PRO A 80 -20.28 5.76 -17.25
N ILE A 81 -18.96 5.66 -17.43
CA ILE A 81 -18.29 6.14 -18.64
C ILE A 81 -18.68 5.27 -19.84
N VAL A 82 -18.71 3.95 -19.65
CA VAL A 82 -19.09 3.00 -20.72
C VAL A 82 -20.56 3.17 -21.12
N TYR A 83 -21.45 3.38 -20.15
CA TYR A 83 -22.89 3.51 -20.38
C TYR A 83 -23.37 4.96 -20.47
N ALA A 84 -22.45 5.92 -20.64
CA ALA A 84 -22.80 7.33 -20.71
C ALA A 84 -23.92 7.66 -21.71
N PRO A 85 -23.91 7.15 -22.97
CA PRO A 85 -24.99 7.44 -23.92
C PRO A 85 -26.37 7.00 -23.41
N LEU A 86 -26.45 5.81 -22.82
CA LEU A 86 -27.69 5.29 -22.26
C LEU A 86 -28.20 6.11 -21.08
N ILE A 87 -27.29 6.57 -20.23
CA ILE A 87 -27.63 7.38 -19.07
C ILE A 87 -28.18 8.74 -19.52
N ILE A 88 -27.55 9.37 -20.50
CA ILE A 88 -28.01 10.64 -21.07
C ILE A 88 -29.43 10.49 -21.66
N ASP A 89 -29.65 9.44 -22.46
CA ASP A 89 -30.92 9.21 -23.12
C ASP A 89 -32.07 8.95 -22.13
N HIS A 90 -31.81 8.25 -21.03
CA HIS A 90 -32.86 7.86 -20.08
C HIS A 90 -33.02 8.85 -18.92
N TYR A 91 -31.93 9.48 -18.47
CA TYR A 91 -31.92 10.28 -17.22
C TYR A 91 -31.43 11.71 -17.41
N GLY A 92 -30.87 12.05 -18.58
CA GLY A 92 -30.36 13.37 -18.88
C GLY A 92 -28.91 13.59 -18.47
N SER A 93 -28.33 14.69 -18.96
CA SER A 93 -26.92 15.02 -18.76
C SER A 93 -26.56 15.40 -17.32
N THR A 94 -27.49 16.03 -16.60
CA THR A 94 -27.25 16.42 -15.19
C THR A 94 -27.04 15.18 -14.31
N THR A 95 -27.85 14.14 -14.51
CA THR A 95 -27.71 12.87 -13.79
C THR A 95 -26.37 12.20 -14.11
N LEU A 96 -25.95 12.22 -15.37
CA LEU A 96 -24.65 11.69 -15.77
C LEU A 96 -23.50 12.41 -15.04
N ILE A 97 -23.55 13.73 -14.96
CA ILE A 97 -22.52 14.52 -14.26
C ILE A 97 -22.43 14.13 -12.78
N GLN A 98 -23.58 13.98 -12.11
CA GLN A 98 -23.63 13.57 -10.70
C GLN A 98 -23.03 12.17 -10.52
N ILE A 99 -23.35 11.23 -11.40
CA ILE A 99 -22.82 9.86 -11.36
C ILE A 99 -21.31 9.87 -11.62
N LEU A 100 -20.82 10.67 -12.56
CA LEU A 100 -19.39 10.78 -12.85
C LEU A 100 -18.61 11.37 -11.67
N ILE A 101 -19.15 12.35 -10.98
CA ILE A 101 -18.52 12.92 -9.78
C ILE A 101 -18.43 11.85 -8.68
N SER A 102 -19.52 11.12 -8.46
CA SER A 102 -19.54 10.01 -7.49
C SER A 102 -18.52 8.92 -7.86
N GLY A 103 -18.42 8.58 -9.16
CA GLY A 103 -17.46 7.64 -9.69
C GLY A 103 -16.02 8.10 -9.48
N PHE A 104 -15.74 9.38 -9.66
CA PHE A 104 -14.42 9.95 -9.41
C PHE A 104 -14.01 9.80 -7.95
N VAL A 105 -14.92 10.07 -7.01
CA VAL A 105 -14.67 9.87 -5.58
C VAL A 105 -14.42 8.39 -5.27
N ALA A 106 -15.23 7.49 -5.83
CA ALA A 106 -15.05 6.05 -5.67
C ALA A 106 -13.69 5.59 -6.22
N GLY A 107 -13.28 6.13 -7.36
CA GLY A 107 -11.97 5.84 -7.95
C GLY A 107 -10.81 6.28 -7.06
N ALA A 108 -10.91 7.46 -6.45
CA ALA A 108 -9.91 7.95 -5.51
C ALA A 108 -9.77 7.05 -4.28
N VAL A 109 -10.89 6.61 -3.71
CA VAL A 109 -10.89 5.64 -2.60
C VAL A 109 -10.31 4.31 -3.05
N GLY A 110 -10.60 3.88 -4.27
CA GLY A 110 -10.01 2.66 -4.86
C GLY A 110 -8.49 2.72 -4.94
N VAL A 111 -7.92 3.85 -5.30
CA VAL A 111 -6.46 4.06 -5.34
C VAL A 111 -5.85 3.91 -3.94
N GLU A 112 -6.52 4.42 -2.91
CA GLU A 112 -6.07 4.21 -1.52
C GLU A 112 -6.02 2.70 -1.17
N GLN A 113 -7.01 1.92 -1.60
CA GLN A 113 -6.99 0.47 -1.40
C GLN A 113 -5.81 -0.18 -2.11
N LEU A 114 -5.45 0.30 -3.29
CA LEU A 114 -4.30 -0.20 -4.03
C LEU A 114 -2.98 0.08 -3.28
N PHE A 115 -2.84 1.25 -2.67
CA PHE A 115 -1.68 1.55 -1.82
C PHE A 115 -1.60 0.61 -0.61
N ASP A 116 -2.72 0.32 0.03
CA ASP A 116 -2.77 -0.65 1.14
C ASP A 116 -2.35 -2.05 0.67
N VAL A 117 -2.79 -2.48 -0.50
CA VAL A 117 -2.38 -3.76 -1.11
C VAL A 117 -0.86 -3.79 -1.32
N ALA A 118 -0.29 -2.71 -1.85
CA ALA A 118 1.16 -2.60 -2.06
C ALA A 118 1.93 -2.65 -0.73
N SER A 119 1.41 -1.99 0.31
CA SER A 119 2.02 -2.01 1.65
C SER A 119 1.99 -3.40 2.29
N ILE A 120 0.88 -4.11 2.19
CA ILE A 120 0.76 -5.48 2.70
C ILE A 120 1.72 -6.42 1.97
N ARG A 121 1.79 -6.31 0.65
CA ARG A 121 2.71 -7.11 -0.16
C ARG A 121 4.17 -6.82 0.20
N ALA A 122 4.52 -5.56 0.38
CA ALA A 122 5.86 -5.16 0.79
C ALA A 122 6.23 -5.74 2.17
N SER A 123 5.30 -5.74 3.13
CA SER A 123 5.54 -6.33 4.45
C SER A 123 5.81 -7.83 4.37
N ARG A 124 5.06 -8.55 3.54
CA ARG A 124 5.26 -9.99 3.33
C ARG A 124 6.59 -10.30 2.65
N ASP A 125 6.95 -9.53 1.63
CA ASP A 125 8.23 -9.69 0.92
C ASP A 125 9.41 -9.40 1.85
N LEU A 126 9.30 -8.38 2.69
CA LEU A 126 10.31 -8.04 3.68
C LEU A 126 10.50 -9.16 4.71
N MET A 127 9.42 -9.78 5.16
CA MET A 127 9.48 -10.93 6.08
C MET A 127 10.15 -12.14 5.43
N LYS A 128 9.92 -12.38 4.14
CA LYS A 128 10.59 -13.45 3.39
C LYS A 128 12.10 -13.21 3.28
N GLU A 129 12.50 -11.98 2.95
CA GLU A 129 13.92 -11.60 2.89
C GLU A 129 14.58 -11.75 4.26
N GLN A 130 13.90 -11.40 5.34
CA GLN A 130 14.40 -11.57 6.69
C GLN A 130 14.60 -13.05 7.06
N LYS A 131 13.69 -13.92 6.66
CA LYS A 131 13.86 -15.38 6.87
C LYS A 131 15.10 -15.90 6.19
N THR A 132 15.40 -15.43 5.00
CA THR A 132 16.63 -15.78 4.27
C THR A 132 17.86 -15.31 5.04
N LEU A 133 17.81 -14.13 5.65
CA LEU A 133 18.90 -13.59 6.47
C LEU A 133 19.11 -14.40 7.75
N ALA A 134 18.04 -14.82 8.41
CA ALA A 134 18.08 -15.58 9.66
C ALA A 134 18.43 -17.05 9.45
N GLY A 135 18.09 -17.60 8.30
CA GLY A 135 18.39 -18.99 7.93
C GLY A 135 19.73 -19.14 7.28
#